data_e37a0b11c62617fec2366223847ab098
#
_entry.id   e37a0b11c62617fec2366223847ab098
#
_cell.length_a   1.000
_cell.length_b   1.000
_cell.length_c   1.000
_cell.angle_alpha   90.00
_cell.angle_beta   90.00
_cell.angle_gamma   90.00
#
_symmetry.space_group_name_H-M   'P 1'
#
loop_
_entity.id
_entity.type
_entity.pdbx_description
1 polymer ?
#
loop_
_entity_poly.entity_id
_entity_poly.type
_entity_poly.pdbx_seq_one_letter_code
_entity_poly.pdbx_strand_id
1 'polypeptide(L)'
;MDFQLVGVIGTMLSDSLGSMQAVIDEMMLDGNVSRAQIARLTNSLDAARGVAMQSQQISRLGGGRLRQSHEKLKLDELLRDSLLERNKLFRQRGVELYHGLKPVEVIVDAGLLVCLVDAALEWALDMGRKLVITLEMKNWPEHGMLLIRASDRIAQNKPGSEPHDDSGNTLAWYLLVEAANAMGVSVDRITSAKESTLMIEFPRTVKRLEGLTAVEVDTGYDTLYGDSKPMAGHRILVITNDDLLRHEVQSTARTMGLTVDFVLESRQAVRFCELDPPHMVVIDERVRDPVFEELCEDLRRNDPNYPFVEIASAANVLEMAGWMSGSMTRISRDGLRTQLGSILAMELAKVV
;
A
#
# COMPACT_ATOMS: atom_id res chain seq x y z
N MET A 1 12.94 -12.22 -4.53
CA MET A 1 13.67 -10.99 -4.95
C MET A 1 13.14 -10.63 -6.32
N ASP A 2 12.60 -9.46 -6.48
CA ASP A 2 11.99 -9.03 -7.74
C ASP A 2 13.11 -8.74 -8.76
N PHE A 3 13.11 -9.43 -9.90
CA PHE A 3 14.11 -9.24 -10.96
C PHE A 3 14.10 -7.81 -11.52
N GLN A 4 12.96 -7.15 -11.48
CA GLN A 4 12.83 -5.75 -11.90
C GLN A 4 13.59 -4.81 -10.97
N LEU A 5 13.50 -5.01 -9.65
CA LEU A 5 14.24 -4.23 -8.66
C LEU A 5 15.77 -4.33 -8.88
N VAL A 6 16.27 -5.54 -9.12
CA VAL A 6 17.71 -5.75 -9.41
C VAL A 6 18.13 -5.01 -10.68
N GLY A 7 17.28 -5.02 -11.71
CA GLY A 7 17.50 -4.25 -12.95
C GLY A 7 17.58 -2.75 -12.69
N VAL A 8 16.63 -2.19 -11.93
CA VAL A 8 16.61 -0.76 -11.57
C VAL A 8 17.87 -0.35 -10.81
N ILE A 9 18.26 -1.12 -9.78
CA ILE A 9 19.49 -0.87 -9.01
C ILE A 9 20.72 -0.91 -9.92
N GLY A 10 20.82 -1.93 -10.78
CA GLY A 10 21.93 -2.09 -11.73
C GLY A 10 22.07 -0.91 -12.67
N THR A 11 20.96 -0.46 -13.28
CA THR A 11 20.94 0.69 -14.18
C THR A 11 21.36 1.98 -13.47
N MET A 12 20.78 2.29 -12.31
CA MET A 12 21.10 3.51 -11.57
C MET A 12 22.55 3.56 -11.10
N LEU A 13 23.11 2.42 -10.67
CA LEU A 13 24.55 2.34 -10.32
C LEU A 13 25.43 2.49 -11.55
N SER A 14 25.09 1.87 -12.68
CA SER A 14 25.84 1.99 -13.93
C SER A 14 25.86 3.42 -14.43
N ASP A 15 24.73 4.13 -14.38
CA ASP A 15 24.64 5.56 -14.78
C ASP A 15 25.51 6.45 -13.88
N SER A 16 25.48 6.20 -12.55
CA SER A 16 26.30 6.95 -11.61
C SER A 16 27.78 6.71 -11.81
N LEU A 17 28.20 5.45 -12.01
CA LEU A 17 29.58 5.08 -12.28
C LEU A 17 30.07 5.60 -13.65
N GLY A 18 29.22 5.50 -14.69
CA GLY A 18 29.53 6.04 -16.02
C GLY A 18 29.69 7.56 -16.00
N SER A 19 28.87 8.27 -15.22
CA SER A 19 29.01 9.71 -15.02
C SER A 19 30.31 10.08 -14.30
N MET A 20 30.73 9.30 -13.29
CA MET A 20 32.03 9.49 -12.63
C MET A 20 33.19 9.26 -13.60
N GLN A 21 33.14 8.18 -14.37
CA GLN A 21 34.16 7.86 -15.36
C GLN A 21 34.34 8.99 -16.39
N ALA A 22 33.24 9.50 -16.93
CA ALA A 22 33.26 10.60 -17.89
C ALA A 22 33.93 11.87 -17.32
N VAL A 23 33.67 12.20 -16.04
CA VAL A 23 34.33 13.36 -15.40
C VAL A 23 35.81 13.10 -15.16
N ILE A 24 36.21 11.88 -14.80
CA ILE A 24 37.63 11.52 -14.65
C ILE A 24 38.34 11.61 -15.99
N ASP A 25 37.74 11.10 -17.05
CA ASP A 25 38.33 11.18 -18.42
C ASP A 25 38.50 12.64 -18.88
N GLU A 26 37.52 13.52 -18.60
CA GLU A 26 37.68 14.98 -18.82
C GLU A 26 38.86 15.55 -18.03
N MET A 27 39.02 15.21 -16.75
CA MET A 27 40.12 15.68 -15.91
C MET A 27 41.49 15.23 -16.45
N MET A 28 41.57 14.00 -16.96
CA MET A 28 42.80 13.46 -17.55
C MET A 28 43.16 14.17 -18.86
N LEU A 29 42.17 14.55 -19.66
CA LEU A 29 42.41 15.29 -20.92
C LEU A 29 42.80 16.74 -20.68
N ASP A 30 42.14 17.42 -19.72
CA ASP A 30 42.36 18.86 -19.47
C ASP A 30 43.65 19.14 -18.68
N GLY A 31 44.19 18.13 -17.97
CA GLY A 31 45.40 18.27 -17.13
C GLY A 31 45.21 19.17 -15.90
N ASN A 32 44.03 19.77 -15.73
CA ASN A 32 43.66 20.62 -14.61
C ASN A 32 42.30 20.16 -14.01
N VAL A 33 42.21 20.22 -12.69
CA VAL A 33 40.99 19.83 -11.95
C VAL A 33 40.20 21.09 -11.59
N SER A 34 39.02 21.23 -12.16
CA SER A 34 38.12 22.34 -11.87
C SER A 34 37.19 22.03 -10.69
N ARG A 35 36.75 23.09 -9.97
CA ARG A 35 35.73 22.93 -8.89
C ARG A 35 34.42 22.35 -9.41
N ALA A 36 34.05 22.63 -10.65
CA ALA A 36 32.85 22.11 -11.28
C ALA A 36 32.95 20.60 -11.51
N GLN A 37 34.11 20.10 -11.95
CA GLN A 37 34.36 18.66 -12.10
C GLN A 37 34.34 17.92 -10.77
N ILE A 38 34.95 18.49 -9.71
CA ILE A 38 34.88 17.92 -8.36
C ILE A 38 33.42 17.86 -7.88
N ALA A 39 32.63 18.93 -8.06
CA ALA A 39 31.22 18.96 -7.68
C ALA A 39 30.40 17.88 -8.43
N ARG A 40 30.66 17.69 -9.75
CA ARG A 40 30.01 16.63 -10.54
C ARG A 40 30.36 15.23 -10.02
N LEU A 41 31.64 14.98 -9.71
CA LEU A 41 32.08 13.71 -9.11
C LEU A 41 31.40 13.46 -7.76
N THR A 42 31.38 14.45 -6.88
CA THR A 42 30.73 14.35 -5.58
C THR A 42 29.25 14.05 -5.73
N ASN A 43 28.55 14.74 -6.63
CA ASN A 43 27.11 14.48 -6.89
C ASN A 43 26.86 13.05 -7.39
N SER A 44 27.71 12.54 -8.29
CA SER A 44 27.58 11.17 -8.82
C SER A 44 27.88 10.12 -7.73
N LEU A 45 28.86 10.40 -6.87
CA LEU A 45 29.18 9.55 -5.72
C LEU A 45 28.01 9.51 -4.69
N ASP A 46 27.44 10.68 -4.40
CA ASP A 46 26.30 10.78 -3.48
C ASP A 46 25.06 10.07 -4.05
N ALA A 47 24.84 10.16 -5.38
CA ALA A 47 23.78 9.41 -6.05
C ALA A 47 23.98 7.89 -5.91
N ALA A 48 25.18 7.37 -6.20
CA ALA A 48 25.51 5.96 -6.05
C ALA A 48 25.35 5.47 -4.59
N ARG A 49 25.77 6.29 -3.62
CA ARG A 49 25.58 6.02 -2.20
C ARG A 49 24.09 5.98 -1.83
N GLY A 50 23.29 6.90 -2.36
CA GLY A 50 21.83 6.92 -2.18
C GLY A 50 21.19 5.63 -2.66
N VAL A 51 21.53 5.17 -3.87
CA VAL A 51 21.03 3.89 -4.42
C VAL A 51 21.40 2.72 -3.51
N ALA A 52 22.65 2.65 -3.03
CA ALA A 52 23.10 1.58 -2.15
C ALA A 52 22.32 1.58 -0.81
N MET A 53 22.12 2.76 -0.20
CA MET A 53 21.39 2.90 1.05
C MET A 53 19.92 2.53 0.91
N GLN A 54 19.25 2.99 -0.15
CA GLN A 54 17.85 2.64 -0.42
C GLN A 54 17.69 1.14 -0.69
N SER A 55 18.63 0.53 -1.43
CA SER A 55 18.62 -0.92 -1.69
C SER A 55 18.76 -1.75 -0.41
N GLN A 56 19.65 -1.34 0.51
CA GLN A 56 19.78 -1.97 1.82
C GLN A 56 18.50 -1.80 2.66
N GLN A 57 17.86 -0.65 2.59
CA GLN A 57 16.63 -0.37 3.32
C GLN A 57 15.48 -1.23 2.79
N ILE A 58 15.31 -1.34 1.47
CA ILE A 58 14.35 -2.23 0.82
C ILE A 58 14.58 -3.68 1.28
N SER A 59 15.82 -4.16 1.22
CA SER A 59 16.17 -5.52 1.65
C SER A 59 15.83 -5.77 3.13
N ARG A 60 16.07 -4.78 4.00
CA ARG A 60 15.76 -4.87 5.43
C ARG A 60 14.26 -4.91 5.70
N LEU A 61 13.48 -4.11 4.97
CA LEU A 61 12.01 -4.06 5.08
C LEU A 61 11.39 -5.37 4.56
N GLY A 62 11.81 -5.86 3.41
CA GLY A 62 11.31 -7.11 2.81
C GLY A 62 11.69 -8.37 3.60
N GLY A 63 12.68 -8.30 4.49
CA GLY A 63 13.10 -9.41 5.36
C GLY A 63 12.13 -9.74 6.51
N GLY A 64 11.08 -8.99 6.73
CA GLY A 64 9.95 -9.30 7.63
C GLY A 64 10.26 -9.37 9.13
N ARG A 65 11.48 -9.00 9.58
CA ARG A 65 11.93 -9.12 10.99
C ARG A 65 11.97 -7.79 11.76
N LEU A 66 11.15 -6.82 11.35
CA LEU A 66 11.13 -5.52 12.02
C LEU A 66 10.27 -5.57 13.28
N ARG A 67 10.86 -5.20 14.42
CA ARG A 67 10.08 -4.84 15.60
C ARG A 67 9.53 -3.45 15.38
N GLN A 68 8.22 -3.34 15.25
CA GLN A 68 7.51 -2.08 15.07
C GLN A 68 7.07 -1.55 16.44
N SER A 69 7.21 -0.25 16.64
CA SER A 69 6.64 0.47 17.78
C SER A 69 5.48 1.32 17.25
N HIS A 70 4.25 0.82 17.42
CA HIS A 70 3.07 1.56 17.00
C HIS A 70 2.79 2.70 17.97
N GLU A 71 2.69 3.90 17.45
CA GLU A 71 2.35 5.10 18.20
C GLU A 71 1.35 5.95 17.43
N LYS A 72 0.62 6.77 18.18
CA LYS A 72 -0.36 7.68 17.62
C LYS A 72 0.34 8.90 17.05
N LEU A 73 0.22 9.12 15.75
CA LEU A 73 0.91 10.19 15.03
C LEU A 73 -0.09 11.06 14.25
N LYS A 74 0.19 12.35 14.17
CA LYS A 74 -0.56 13.30 13.34
C LYS A 74 0.09 13.37 11.97
N LEU A 75 -0.54 12.73 11.00
CA LEU A 75 -0.01 12.62 9.65
C LEU A 75 0.08 13.96 8.92
N ASP A 76 -0.87 14.87 9.18
CA ASP A 76 -0.85 16.22 8.60
C ASP A 76 0.31 17.08 9.12
N GLU A 77 0.69 16.98 10.40
CA GLU A 77 1.85 17.67 10.95
C GLU A 77 3.15 17.13 10.36
N LEU A 78 3.32 15.80 10.34
CA LEU A 78 4.49 15.15 9.75
C LEU A 78 4.67 15.50 8.27
N LEU A 79 3.58 15.50 7.49
CA LEU A 79 3.63 15.91 6.08
C LEU A 79 4.03 17.37 5.93
N ARG A 80 3.49 18.29 6.75
CA ARG A 80 3.89 19.71 6.70
C ARG A 80 5.37 19.88 6.97
N ASP A 81 5.90 19.20 7.99
CA ASP A 81 7.31 19.28 8.36
C ASP A 81 8.19 18.73 7.22
N SER A 82 7.86 17.56 6.66
CA SER A 82 8.57 16.98 5.52
C SER A 82 8.56 17.88 4.29
N LEU A 83 7.45 18.57 4.02
CA LEU A 83 7.34 19.51 2.89
C LEU A 83 8.16 20.80 3.15
N LEU A 84 8.19 21.29 4.39
CA LEU A 84 8.99 22.47 4.78
C LEU A 84 10.48 22.19 4.66
N GLU A 85 10.96 21.05 5.15
CA GLU A 85 12.36 20.64 5.03
C GLU A 85 12.82 20.56 3.57
N ARG A 86 11.96 20.07 2.68
CA ARG A 86 12.24 19.92 1.25
C ARG A 86 11.96 21.14 0.40
N ASN A 87 11.45 22.24 0.96
CA ASN A 87 11.08 23.44 0.21
C ASN A 87 12.24 24.00 -0.63
N LYS A 88 13.46 23.97 -0.08
CA LYS A 88 14.66 24.40 -0.83
C LYS A 88 14.91 23.53 -2.04
N LEU A 89 14.76 22.21 -1.93
CA LEU A 89 14.90 21.24 -3.01
C LEU A 89 13.82 21.44 -4.08
N PHE A 90 12.57 21.64 -3.68
CA PHE A 90 11.47 21.91 -4.61
C PHE A 90 11.73 23.17 -5.44
N ARG A 91 12.15 24.26 -4.80
CA ARG A 91 12.51 25.49 -5.51
C ARG A 91 13.69 25.31 -6.47
N GLN A 92 14.73 24.57 -6.06
CA GLN A 92 15.90 24.30 -6.92
C GLN A 92 15.54 23.46 -8.15
N ARG A 93 14.58 22.53 -8.01
CA ARG A 93 14.08 21.69 -9.10
C ARG A 93 12.94 22.34 -9.91
N GLY A 94 12.52 23.55 -9.56
CA GLY A 94 11.41 24.27 -10.22
C GLY A 94 10.06 23.55 -10.04
N VAL A 95 9.83 22.96 -8.87
CA VAL A 95 8.60 22.24 -8.56
C VAL A 95 7.54 23.21 -8.06
N GLU A 96 6.35 23.17 -8.66
CA GLU A 96 5.14 23.84 -8.18
C GLU A 96 4.42 22.90 -7.22
N LEU A 97 4.32 23.31 -5.95
CA LEU A 97 3.71 22.49 -4.90
C LEU A 97 2.41 23.11 -4.40
N TYR A 98 1.34 22.34 -4.47
CA TYR A 98 0.03 22.65 -3.87
C TYR A 98 -0.32 21.56 -2.86
N HIS A 99 -0.83 21.94 -1.69
CA HIS A 99 -1.24 20.94 -0.71
C HIS A 99 -2.53 21.35 0.03
N GLY A 100 -3.36 20.35 0.34
CA GLY A 100 -4.55 20.45 1.17
C GLY A 100 -4.51 19.35 2.22
N LEU A 101 -4.03 19.66 3.43
CA LEU A 101 -3.81 18.66 4.49
C LEU A 101 -4.86 18.85 5.59
N LYS A 102 -5.85 17.97 5.66
CA LYS A 102 -6.81 17.88 6.75
C LYS A 102 -6.17 17.13 7.92
N PRO A 103 -6.57 17.42 9.18
CA PRO A 103 -6.06 16.68 10.34
C PRO A 103 -6.43 15.20 10.26
N VAL A 104 -5.41 14.32 10.26
CA VAL A 104 -5.57 12.87 10.27
C VAL A 104 -4.58 12.28 11.27
N GLU A 105 -5.10 11.50 12.22
CA GLU A 105 -4.29 10.78 13.20
C GLU A 105 -4.25 9.29 12.83
N VAL A 106 -3.04 8.72 12.78
CA VAL A 106 -2.79 7.32 12.42
C VAL A 106 -2.03 6.60 13.53
N ILE A 107 -2.17 5.27 13.59
CA ILE A 107 -1.43 4.42 14.54
C ILE A 107 -0.47 3.55 13.74
N VAL A 108 0.79 3.95 13.67
CA VAL A 108 1.85 3.30 12.90
C VAL A 108 3.21 3.50 13.56
N ASP A 109 4.24 2.85 13.07
CA ASP A 109 5.62 3.10 13.47
C ASP A 109 6.12 4.42 12.86
N ALA A 110 6.65 5.33 13.72
CA ALA A 110 7.10 6.66 13.29
C ALA A 110 8.22 6.61 12.26
N GLY A 111 9.20 5.72 12.44
CA GLY A 111 10.34 5.59 11.54
C GLY A 111 9.93 5.06 10.16
N LEU A 112 9.00 4.11 10.12
CA LEU A 112 8.45 3.60 8.87
C LEU A 112 7.56 4.64 8.18
N LEU A 113 6.80 5.43 8.93
CA LEU A 113 5.97 6.50 8.37
C LEU A 113 6.81 7.59 7.71
N VAL A 114 7.89 8.03 8.37
CA VAL A 114 8.84 8.98 7.76
C VAL A 114 9.43 8.40 6.48
N CYS A 115 9.89 7.15 6.52
CA CYS A 115 10.42 6.45 5.34
C CYS A 115 9.40 6.40 4.19
N LEU A 116 8.14 6.09 4.49
CA LEU A 116 7.05 6.03 3.51
C LEU A 116 6.81 7.40 2.86
N VAL A 117 6.70 8.45 3.69
CA VAL A 117 6.45 9.82 3.20
C VAL A 117 7.63 10.31 2.35
N ASP A 118 8.86 10.05 2.79
CA ASP A 118 10.06 10.41 2.06
C ASP A 118 10.12 9.72 0.69
N ALA A 119 9.88 8.43 0.64
CA ALA A 119 9.84 7.66 -0.60
C ALA A 119 8.69 8.12 -1.52
N ALA A 120 7.53 8.46 -0.97
CA ALA A 120 6.38 8.98 -1.73
C ALA A 120 6.68 10.33 -2.39
N LEU A 121 7.33 11.25 -1.65
CA LEU A 121 7.73 12.55 -2.18
C LEU A 121 8.84 12.42 -3.23
N GLU A 122 9.81 11.53 -3.02
CA GLU A 122 10.87 11.26 -3.99
C GLU A 122 10.30 10.67 -5.29
N TRP A 123 9.42 9.67 -5.18
CA TRP A 123 8.70 9.14 -6.34
C TRP A 123 7.92 10.22 -7.09
N ALA A 124 7.22 11.10 -6.38
CA ALA A 124 6.44 12.17 -6.99
C ALA A 124 7.32 13.18 -7.75
N LEU A 125 8.52 13.50 -7.23
CA LEU A 125 9.50 14.36 -7.88
C LEU A 125 10.06 13.76 -9.19
N ASP A 126 10.12 12.43 -9.26
CA ASP A 126 10.52 11.73 -10.49
C ASP A 126 9.39 11.72 -11.52
N MET A 127 8.13 11.79 -11.06
CA MET A 127 6.96 11.74 -11.95
C MET A 127 6.56 13.09 -12.56
N GLY A 128 6.89 14.23 -11.94
CA GLY A 128 6.52 15.53 -12.51
C GLY A 128 6.99 16.73 -11.69
N ARG A 129 6.76 17.93 -12.24
CA ARG A 129 7.14 19.20 -11.58
C ARG A 129 5.99 19.93 -10.92
N LYS A 130 4.75 19.58 -11.22
CA LYS A 130 3.59 20.13 -10.57
C LYS A 130 3.01 19.05 -9.65
N LEU A 131 3.13 19.27 -8.34
CA LEU A 131 2.68 18.34 -7.31
C LEU A 131 1.45 18.90 -6.59
N VAL A 132 0.41 18.06 -6.47
CA VAL A 132 -0.77 18.33 -5.66
C VAL A 132 -0.87 17.22 -4.62
N ILE A 133 -0.79 17.60 -3.34
CA ILE A 133 -0.83 16.66 -2.20
C ILE A 133 -2.10 16.93 -1.41
N THR A 134 -2.93 15.91 -1.26
CA THR A 134 -4.15 15.99 -0.44
C THR A 134 -4.15 14.90 0.61
N LEU A 135 -4.50 15.28 1.84
CA LEU A 135 -4.70 14.37 2.95
C LEU A 135 -6.10 14.58 3.51
N GLU A 136 -6.88 13.52 3.58
CA GLU A 136 -8.23 13.57 4.12
C GLU A 136 -8.64 12.24 4.74
N MET A 137 -9.70 12.29 5.56
CA MET A 137 -10.37 11.07 6.02
C MET A 137 -11.38 10.64 4.99
N LYS A 138 -11.36 9.37 4.60
CA LYS A 138 -12.40 8.75 3.79
C LYS A 138 -13.62 8.50 4.68
N ASN A 139 -14.81 8.76 4.18
CA ASN A 139 -16.02 8.72 5.00
C ASN A 139 -16.46 7.32 5.44
N TRP A 140 -16.08 6.29 4.69
CA TRP A 140 -16.37 4.89 5.02
C TRP A 140 -15.51 3.91 4.21
N PRO A 141 -14.75 3.00 4.85
CA PRO A 141 -14.34 3.04 6.24
C PRO A 141 -13.50 4.27 6.54
N GLU A 142 -13.48 4.72 7.79
CA GLU A 142 -12.74 5.90 8.22
C GLU A 142 -11.22 5.66 8.14
N HIS A 143 -10.69 5.64 6.91
CA HIS A 143 -9.27 5.51 6.64
C HIS A 143 -8.66 6.87 6.30
N GLY A 144 -7.44 7.11 6.76
CA GLY A 144 -6.67 8.27 6.30
C GLY A 144 -6.24 8.04 4.85
N MET A 145 -6.56 8.97 3.96
CA MET A 145 -6.17 8.89 2.56
C MET A 145 -5.20 10.01 2.21
N LEU A 146 -3.99 9.63 1.82
CA LEU A 146 -2.99 10.54 1.24
C LEU A 146 -2.95 10.33 -0.27
N LEU A 147 -3.24 11.39 -1.00
CA LEU A 147 -3.20 11.42 -2.46
C LEU A 147 -2.07 12.36 -2.90
N ILE A 148 -1.18 11.89 -3.75
CA ILE A 148 -0.12 12.69 -4.36
C ILE A 148 -0.27 12.60 -5.87
N ARG A 149 -0.56 13.73 -6.50
CA ARG A 149 -0.71 13.84 -7.94
C ARG A 149 0.49 14.61 -8.51
N ALA A 150 1.18 14.01 -9.47
CA ALA A 150 2.31 14.60 -10.15
C ALA A 150 1.97 14.79 -11.64
N SER A 151 2.12 15.99 -12.15
CA SER A 151 1.90 16.33 -13.55
C SER A 151 3.03 17.20 -14.08
N ASP A 152 2.99 17.56 -15.35
CA ASP A 152 4.03 18.32 -16.04
C ASP A 152 5.38 17.58 -16.08
N ARG A 153 5.34 16.38 -16.67
CA ARG A 153 6.54 15.56 -16.91
C ARG A 153 7.50 16.28 -17.86
N ILE A 154 8.75 16.36 -17.44
CA ILE A 154 9.81 16.75 -18.37
C ILE A 154 10.10 15.51 -19.21
N ALA A 155 9.85 15.61 -20.51
CA ALA A 155 10.38 14.62 -21.43
C ALA A 155 11.91 14.59 -21.25
N GLN A 156 12.42 13.57 -20.56
CA GLN A 156 13.85 13.31 -20.49
C GLN A 156 14.29 12.71 -21.83
N ASN A 157 14.26 13.53 -22.89
CA ASN A 157 14.88 13.21 -24.16
C ASN A 157 16.40 13.37 -24.00
N LYS A 158 17.06 12.42 -23.36
CA LYS A 158 18.48 12.19 -23.62
C LYS A 158 18.56 11.46 -24.97
N PRO A 159 19.18 12.03 -26.01
CA PRO A 159 19.41 11.33 -27.28
C PRO A 159 20.31 10.13 -26.99
N GLY A 160 19.79 8.92 -27.18
CA GLY A 160 20.55 7.67 -27.03
C GLY A 160 20.20 6.82 -25.78
N SER A 161 19.30 7.24 -24.89
CA SER A 161 18.74 6.35 -23.88
C SER A 161 17.57 5.56 -24.48
N GLU A 162 17.56 4.25 -24.29
CA GLU A 162 16.38 3.43 -24.53
C GLU A 162 15.18 4.03 -23.81
N PRO A 163 13.95 3.90 -24.33
CA PRO A 163 12.78 4.42 -23.65
C PRO A 163 12.75 3.80 -22.24
N HIS A 164 13.07 4.62 -21.25
CA HIS A 164 12.88 4.22 -19.85
C HIS A 164 11.42 3.81 -19.70
N ASP A 165 11.25 2.63 -19.18
CA ASP A 165 9.94 2.04 -18.87
C ASP A 165 9.10 3.10 -18.12
N ASP A 166 8.10 3.65 -18.80
CA ASP A 166 7.23 4.74 -18.34
C ASP A 166 6.32 4.29 -17.17
N SER A 167 6.60 3.09 -16.65
CA SER A 167 5.81 2.41 -15.60
C SER A 167 5.90 3.06 -14.22
N GLY A 168 6.83 4.02 -14.01
CA GLY A 168 7.06 4.64 -12.69
C GLY A 168 7.71 3.69 -11.67
N ASN A 169 8.37 2.62 -12.13
CA ASN A 169 9.11 1.66 -11.31
C ASN A 169 10.48 2.22 -10.90
N THR A 170 10.47 3.27 -10.08
CA THR A 170 11.69 3.85 -9.50
C THR A 170 12.11 3.12 -8.24
N LEU A 171 13.34 3.32 -7.79
CA LEU A 171 13.80 2.76 -6.51
C LEU A 171 12.97 3.28 -5.33
N ALA A 172 12.55 4.56 -5.41
CA ALA A 172 11.63 5.16 -4.44
C ALA A 172 10.27 4.44 -4.40
N TRP A 173 9.76 3.97 -5.55
CA TRP A 173 8.55 3.16 -5.59
C TRP A 173 8.70 1.83 -4.83
N TYR A 174 9.79 1.11 -5.04
CA TYR A 174 10.04 -0.15 -4.34
C TYR A 174 10.19 0.07 -2.83
N LEU A 175 10.89 1.12 -2.43
CA LEU A 175 11.03 1.48 -1.01
C LEU A 175 9.67 1.83 -0.39
N LEU A 176 8.85 2.60 -1.11
CA LEU A 176 7.50 2.98 -0.70
C LEU A 176 6.62 1.74 -0.47
N VAL A 177 6.62 0.81 -1.42
CA VAL A 177 5.82 -0.43 -1.34
C VAL A 177 6.26 -1.30 -0.17
N GLU A 178 7.56 -1.47 0.04
CA GLU A 178 8.07 -2.28 1.16
C GLU A 178 7.78 -1.61 2.53
N ALA A 179 7.91 -0.29 2.63
CA ALA A 179 7.55 0.45 3.84
C ALA A 179 6.05 0.34 4.15
N ALA A 180 5.20 0.46 3.13
CA ALA A 180 3.76 0.31 3.25
C ALA A 180 3.36 -1.11 3.67
N ASN A 181 3.92 -2.13 3.03
CA ASN A 181 3.70 -3.53 3.38
C ASN A 181 4.09 -3.82 4.83
N ALA A 182 5.24 -3.30 5.26
CA ALA A 182 5.70 -3.46 6.65
C ALA A 182 4.69 -2.88 7.65
N MET A 183 4.04 -1.75 7.35
CA MET A 183 3.06 -1.09 8.24
C MET A 183 1.62 -1.59 8.06
N GLY A 184 1.33 -2.43 7.06
CA GLY A 184 -0.04 -2.81 6.70
C GLY A 184 -0.85 -1.65 6.10
N VAL A 185 -0.17 -0.74 5.39
CA VAL A 185 -0.75 0.40 4.67
C VAL A 185 -0.92 0.04 3.21
N SER A 186 -2.07 0.36 2.62
CA SER A 186 -2.31 0.09 1.20
C SER A 186 -1.73 1.20 0.33
N VAL A 187 -1.07 0.81 -0.75
CA VAL A 187 -0.50 1.75 -1.74
C VAL A 187 -0.95 1.33 -3.13
N ASP A 188 -1.46 2.30 -3.88
CA ASP A 188 -1.83 2.13 -5.27
C ASP A 188 -1.35 3.32 -6.10
N ARG A 189 -1.15 3.10 -7.41
CA ARG A 189 -0.77 4.17 -8.33
C ARG A 189 -1.44 4.02 -9.68
N ILE A 190 -1.74 5.16 -10.27
CA ILE A 190 -2.23 5.26 -11.65
C ILE A 190 -1.26 6.16 -12.40
N THR A 191 -0.64 5.63 -13.43
CA THR A 191 0.30 6.38 -14.27
C THR A 191 -0.24 6.51 -15.68
N SER A 192 -0.34 7.73 -16.17
CA SER A 192 -0.70 8.06 -17.55
C SER A 192 0.40 8.90 -18.20
N ALA A 193 0.31 9.13 -19.51
CA ALA A 193 1.28 9.95 -20.24
C ALA A 193 1.42 11.40 -19.72
N LYS A 194 0.38 11.95 -19.09
CA LYS A 194 0.34 13.35 -18.62
C LYS A 194 0.44 13.51 -17.12
N GLU A 195 0.02 12.52 -16.38
CA GLU A 195 -0.17 12.60 -14.93
C GLU A 195 0.09 11.24 -14.28
N SER A 196 0.66 11.27 -13.08
CA SER A 196 0.79 10.10 -12.21
C SER A 196 0.15 10.42 -10.86
N THR A 197 -0.68 9.53 -10.39
CA THR A 197 -1.36 9.65 -9.09
C THR A 197 -0.93 8.50 -8.20
N LEU A 198 -0.46 8.82 -7.01
CA LEU A 198 -0.15 7.91 -5.93
C LEU A 198 -1.24 8.02 -4.86
N MET A 199 -1.75 6.89 -4.41
CA MET A 199 -2.77 6.79 -3.38
C MET A 199 -2.24 5.91 -2.25
N ILE A 200 -2.26 6.43 -1.02
CA ILE A 200 -1.82 5.73 0.19
C ILE A 200 -2.98 5.75 1.18
N GLU A 201 -3.45 4.57 1.57
CA GLU A 201 -4.57 4.40 2.48
C GLU A 201 -4.11 3.81 3.81
N PHE A 202 -4.35 4.55 4.90
CA PHE A 202 -4.00 4.19 6.27
C PHE A 202 -5.23 3.61 6.97
N PRO A 203 -5.29 2.29 7.20
CA PRO A 203 -6.48 1.63 7.77
C PRO A 203 -6.62 1.84 9.29
N ARG A 204 -5.53 2.21 9.98
CA ARG A 204 -5.53 2.45 11.43
C ARG A 204 -5.55 3.94 11.73
N THR A 205 -6.74 4.51 11.78
CA THR A 205 -6.96 5.91 12.13
C THR A 205 -7.55 6.05 13.52
N VAL A 206 -7.30 7.18 14.19
CA VAL A 206 -7.88 7.50 15.49
C VAL A 206 -9.07 8.40 15.29
N LYS A 207 -10.23 7.92 15.72
CA LYS A 207 -11.45 8.71 15.74
C LYS A 207 -11.37 9.76 16.86
N ARG A 208 -11.42 11.04 16.54
CA ARG A 208 -11.71 12.08 17.53
C ARG A 208 -13.21 12.04 17.84
N LEU A 209 -13.56 11.35 18.90
CA LEU A 209 -14.84 11.57 19.59
C LEU A 209 -14.74 12.88 20.36
N GLU A 210 -14.83 14.00 19.67
CA GLU A 210 -15.18 15.27 20.31
C GLU A 210 -16.68 15.39 20.22
N GLY A 211 -17.31 15.29 21.38
CA GLY A 211 -18.68 15.67 21.77
C GLY A 211 -19.73 15.66 20.67
N LEU A 212 -20.65 14.70 20.77
CA LEU A 212 -22.00 14.68 20.19
C LEU A 212 -22.38 15.95 19.41
N THR A 213 -22.14 15.93 18.11
CA THR A 213 -22.98 16.54 17.07
C THR A 213 -22.65 15.82 15.77
N ALA A 214 -23.43 14.77 15.48
CA ALA A 214 -23.54 14.23 14.14
C ALA A 214 -24.20 15.29 13.28
N VAL A 215 -23.41 16.03 12.50
CA VAL A 215 -23.90 16.75 11.35
C VAL A 215 -23.33 16.01 10.15
N GLU A 216 -24.20 15.28 9.47
CA GLU A 216 -23.97 14.82 8.11
C GLU A 216 -23.69 16.04 7.24
N VAL A 217 -22.44 16.20 6.83
CA VAL A 217 -22.11 17.12 5.73
C VAL A 217 -21.93 16.25 4.50
N ASP A 218 -23.01 16.15 3.75
CA ASP A 218 -23.06 15.68 2.38
C ASP A 218 -22.18 16.62 1.52
N THR A 219 -20.94 16.22 1.23
CA THR A 219 -20.08 16.89 0.27
C THR A 219 -19.93 15.99 -0.95
N GLY A 220 -20.86 16.24 -1.92
CA GLY A 220 -20.86 15.62 -3.24
C GLY A 220 -19.56 15.87 -4.02
N TYR A 221 -18.63 14.93 -3.93
CA TYR A 221 -17.51 14.77 -4.85
C TYR A 221 -17.44 13.34 -5.42
N ASP A 222 -18.63 12.79 -5.71
CA ASP A 222 -18.79 11.39 -6.14
C ASP A 222 -18.92 11.24 -7.67
N THR A 223 -18.31 12.12 -8.47
CA THR A 223 -18.53 12.08 -9.93
C THR A 223 -17.30 12.02 -10.81
N LEU A 224 -16.10 11.68 -10.33
CA LEU A 224 -14.94 11.64 -11.23
C LEU A 224 -14.18 10.30 -11.34
N TYR A 225 -14.48 9.28 -10.56
CA TYR A 225 -13.88 7.96 -10.72
C TYR A 225 -14.91 6.86 -10.49
N GLY A 226 -15.53 6.44 -11.58
CA GLY A 226 -16.44 5.30 -11.62
C GLY A 226 -15.70 3.98 -11.49
N ASP A 227 -15.25 3.66 -10.29
CA ASP A 227 -14.98 2.30 -9.85
C ASP A 227 -15.17 2.26 -8.31
N SER A 228 -16.43 2.42 -7.90
CA SER A 228 -16.81 2.20 -6.50
C SER A 228 -16.59 0.72 -6.21
N LYS A 229 -15.53 0.39 -5.47
CA LYS A 229 -15.34 -0.95 -4.90
C LYS A 229 -16.47 -1.14 -3.87
N PRO A 230 -17.49 -1.94 -4.15
CA PRO A 230 -18.74 -1.93 -3.38
C PRO A 230 -18.58 -2.45 -1.95
N MET A 231 -17.41 -3.07 -1.63
CA MET A 231 -17.12 -3.71 -0.35
C MET A 231 -15.89 -3.11 0.34
N ALA A 232 -15.45 -1.90 -0.09
CA ALA A 232 -14.31 -1.24 0.53
C ALA A 232 -14.57 -1.04 2.03
N GLY A 233 -13.66 -1.58 2.84
CA GLY A 233 -13.64 -1.43 4.29
C GLY A 233 -14.14 -2.59 5.10
N HIS A 234 -14.72 -3.60 4.49
CA HIS A 234 -14.98 -4.82 5.23
C HIS A 234 -13.68 -5.59 5.43
N ARG A 235 -13.55 -6.15 6.63
CA ARG A 235 -12.41 -6.95 7.05
C ARG A 235 -12.79 -8.41 7.08
N ILE A 236 -12.01 -9.26 6.44
CA ILE A 236 -12.20 -10.70 6.46
C ILE A 236 -10.99 -11.38 7.08
N LEU A 237 -11.24 -12.42 7.90
CA LEU A 237 -10.21 -13.28 8.45
C LEU A 237 -10.18 -14.58 7.67
N VAL A 238 -9.02 -14.99 7.21
CA VAL A 238 -8.83 -16.22 6.44
C VAL A 238 -7.96 -17.20 7.22
N ILE A 239 -8.51 -18.38 7.48
CA ILE A 239 -7.84 -19.46 8.21
C ILE A 239 -7.36 -20.48 7.20
N THR A 240 -6.07 -20.50 6.90
CA THR A 240 -5.46 -21.44 5.95
C THR A 240 -3.96 -21.56 6.13
N ASN A 241 -3.42 -22.74 5.87
CA ASN A 241 -1.98 -23.00 5.78
C ASN A 241 -1.47 -23.15 4.33
N ASP A 242 -2.36 -22.90 3.33
CA ASP A 242 -2.05 -23.03 1.91
C ASP A 242 -1.71 -21.68 1.30
N ASP A 243 -0.46 -21.50 0.86
CA ASP A 243 0.04 -20.24 0.28
C ASP A 243 -0.61 -19.89 -1.06
N LEU A 244 -1.02 -20.86 -1.87
CA LEU A 244 -1.73 -20.63 -3.13
C LEU A 244 -3.12 -20.07 -2.86
N LEU A 245 -3.82 -20.65 -1.88
CA LEU A 245 -5.12 -20.17 -1.45
C LEU A 245 -5.05 -18.75 -0.90
N ARG A 246 -4.04 -18.44 -0.10
CA ARG A 246 -3.78 -17.08 0.39
C ARG A 246 -3.65 -16.08 -0.73
N HIS A 247 -2.85 -16.41 -1.74
CA HIS A 247 -2.62 -15.53 -2.88
C HIS A 247 -3.91 -15.28 -3.68
N GLU A 248 -4.72 -16.31 -3.94
CA GLU A 248 -5.97 -16.17 -4.69
C GLU A 248 -7.02 -15.36 -3.91
N VAL A 249 -7.18 -15.62 -2.61
CA VAL A 249 -8.11 -14.85 -1.77
C VAL A 249 -7.65 -13.39 -1.67
N GLN A 250 -6.36 -13.15 -1.46
CA GLN A 250 -5.81 -11.79 -1.38
C GLN A 250 -5.99 -11.01 -2.68
N SER A 251 -5.77 -11.67 -3.83
CA SER A 251 -5.98 -11.06 -5.15
C SER A 251 -7.44 -10.64 -5.35
N THR A 252 -8.39 -11.53 -5.04
CA THR A 252 -9.83 -11.27 -5.17
C THR A 252 -10.28 -10.18 -4.20
N ALA A 253 -9.87 -10.26 -2.94
CA ALA A 253 -10.23 -9.27 -1.93
C ALA A 253 -9.69 -7.87 -2.26
N ARG A 254 -8.48 -7.78 -2.81
CA ARG A 254 -7.88 -6.51 -3.25
C ARG A 254 -8.72 -5.84 -4.36
N THR A 255 -9.23 -6.61 -5.32
CA THR A 255 -10.11 -6.06 -6.37
C THR A 255 -11.43 -5.52 -5.83
N MET A 256 -11.92 -6.08 -4.71
CA MET A 256 -13.13 -5.66 -4.04
C MET A 256 -12.93 -4.56 -3.00
N GLY A 257 -11.67 -4.25 -2.66
CA GLY A 257 -11.33 -3.29 -1.61
C GLY A 257 -11.47 -3.84 -0.18
N LEU A 258 -11.49 -5.18 -0.03
CA LEU A 258 -11.56 -5.83 1.27
C LEU A 258 -10.19 -5.85 1.97
N THR A 259 -10.19 -5.70 3.29
CA THR A 259 -9.00 -5.96 4.12
C THR A 259 -8.98 -7.42 4.53
N VAL A 260 -7.85 -8.09 4.34
CA VAL A 260 -7.71 -9.53 4.64
C VAL A 260 -6.61 -9.76 5.66
N ASP A 261 -6.97 -10.45 6.75
CA ASP A 261 -6.01 -10.99 7.70
C ASP A 261 -5.91 -12.51 7.54
N PHE A 262 -4.70 -13.05 7.70
CA PHE A 262 -4.45 -14.47 7.55
C PHE A 262 -3.93 -15.07 8.85
N VAL A 263 -4.50 -16.21 9.25
CA VAL A 263 -4.02 -17.03 10.35
C VAL A 263 -3.87 -18.49 9.89
N LEU A 264 -2.99 -19.23 10.55
CA LEU A 264 -2.67 -20.60 10.15
C LEU A 264 -3.61 -21.64 10.74
N GLU A 265 -4.21 -21.36 11.90
CA GLU A 265 -4.99 -22.31 12.72
C GLU A 265 -6.11 -21.61 13.50
N SER A 266 -7.13 -22.39 13.85
CA SER A 266 -8.34 -21.91 14.52
C SER A 266 -8.06 -21.24 15.88
N ARG A 267 -7.05 -21.70 16.64
CA ARG A 267 -6.65 -21.07 17.92
C ARG A 267 -6.17 -19.64 17.75
N GLN A 268 -5.50 -19.33 16.63
CA GLN A 268 -5.07 -17.97 16.33
C GLN A 268 -6.29 -17.11 15.93
N ALA A 269 -7.25 -17.71 15.21
CA ALA A 269 -8.49 -17.04 14.85
C ALA A 269 -9.32 -16.65 16.06
N VAL A 270 -9.43 -17.52 17.09
CA VAL A 270 -10.11 -17.21 18.36
C VAL A 270 -9.51 -15.96 19.00
N ARG A 271 -8.19 -15.93 19.20
CA ARG A 271 -7.50 -14.78 19.79
C ARG A 271 -7.67 -13.50 18.98
N PHE A 272 -7.71 -13.65 17.65
CA PHE A 272 -7.93 -12.53 16.76
C PHE A 272 -9.35 -11.95 16.93
N CYS A 273 -10.37 -12.80 16.94
CA CYS A 273 -11.77 -12.41 17.09
C CYS A 273 -12.10 -11.86 18.49
N GLU A 274 -11.39 -12.29 19.54
CA GLU A 274 -11.50 -11.72 20.89
C GLU A 274 -11.05 -10.27 20.97
N LEU A 275 -10.06 -9.89 20.15
CA LEU A 275 -9.51 -8.52 20.14
C LEU A 275 -10.33 -7.59 19.25
N ASP A 276 -10.65 -8.04 18.05
CA ASP A 276 -11.34 -7.24 17.04
C ASP A 276 -12.00 -8.16 16.01
N PRO A 277 -13.30 -8.49 16.18
CA PRO A 277 -13.99 -9.44 15.32
C PRO A 277 -14.06 -8.92 13.87
N PRO A 278 -13.66 -9.73 12.86
CA PRO A 278 -13.80 -9.37 11.46
C PRO A 278 -15.27 -9.36 11.03
N HIS A 279 -15.57 -8.82 9.85
CA HIS A 279 -16.93 -8.84 9.30
C HIS A 279 -17.32 -10.21 8.73
N MET A 280 -16.34 -11.06 8.43
CA MET A 280 -16.52 -12.41 7.90
C MET A 280 -15.31 -13.27 8.22
N VAL A 281 -15.55 -14.58 8.39
CA VAL A 281 -14.49 -15.58 8.49
C VAL A 281 -14.54 -16.53 7.30
N VAL A 282 -13.39 -16.75 6.67
CA VAL A 282 -13.17 -17.71 5.59
C VAL A 282 -12.26 -18.82 6.10
N ILE A 283 -12.63 -20.07 5.95
CA ILE A 283 -11.83 -21.21 6.40
C ILE A 283 -11.55 -22.19 5.27
N ASP A 284 -10.33 -22.69 5.23
CA ASP A 284 -9.96 -23.86 4.43
C ASP A 284 -10.45 -25.14 5.16
N GLU A 285 -11.24 -25.97 4.50
CA GLU A 285 -11.74 -27.25 5.03
C GLU A 285 -10.63 -28.11 5.67
N ARG A 286 -9.39 -28.01 5.18
CA ARG A 286 -8.24 -28.80 5.65
C ARG A 286 -7.77 -28.42 7.05
N VAL A 287 -8.05 -27.20 7.49
CA VAL A 287 -7.66 -26.70 8.82
C VAL A 287 -8.86 -26.56 9.76
N ARG A 288 -10.03 -27.02 9.33
CA ARG A 288 -11.24 -27.03 10.15
C ARG A 288 -11.10 -28.05 11.29
N ASP A 289 -11.35 -27.61 12.51
CA ASP A 289 -11.21 -28.37 13.73
C ASP A 289 -12.33 -28.03 14.75
N PRO A 290 -12.46 -28.75 15.86
CA PRO A 290 -13.48 -28.46 16.89
C PRO A 290 -13.38 -27.05 17.47
N VAL A 291 -12.19 -26.45 17.54
CA VAL A 291 -11.99 -25.08 18.05
C VAL A 291 -12.64 -24.07 17.11
N PHE A 292 -12.65 -24.33 15.80
CA PHE A 292 -13.37 -23.51 14.84
C PHE A 292 -14.88 -23.58 15.01
N GLU A 293 -15.41 -24.77 15.34
CA GLU A 293 -16.86 -24.90 15.60
C GLU A 293 -17.29 -24.09 16.83
N GLU A 294 -16.49 -24.12 17.90
CA GLU A 294 -16.72 -23.28 19.10
C GLU A 294 -16.66 -21.79 18.75
N LEU A 295 -15.69 -21.37 17.92
CA LEU A 295 -15.60 -19.98 17.43
C LEU A 295 -16.85 -19.57 16.64
N CYS A 296 -17.35 -20.45 15.77
CA CYS A 296 -18.58 -20.20 15.02
C CYS A 296 -19.80 -19.99 15.94
N GLU A 297 -19.93 -20.82 16.99
CA GLU A 297 -20.99 -20.68 17.96
C GLU A 297 -20.89 -19.37 18.75
N ASP A 298 -19.69 -18.99 19.16
CA ASP A 298 -19.46 -17.77 19.92
C ASP A 298 -19.76 -16.51 19.10
N LEU A 299 -19.29 -16.44 17.83
CA LEU A 299 -19.60 -15.32 16.95
C LEU A 299 -21.09 -15.25 16.62
N ARG A 300 -21.74 -16.36 16.35
CA ARG A 300 -23.21 -16.43 16.10
C ARG A 300 -24.06 -16.10 17.30
N ARG A 301 -23.55 -16.28 18.52
CA ARG A 301 -24.25 -15.88 19.74
C ARG A 301 -24.43 -14.37 19.80
N ASN A 302 -23.45 -13.62 19.27
CA ASN A 302 -23.51 -12.17 19.23
C ASN A 302 -24.22 -11.65 17.95
N ASP A 303 -24.02 -12.32 16.84
CA ASP A 303 -24.70 -12.05 15.57
C ASP A 303 -25.14 -13.35 14.90
N PRO A 304 -26.47 -13.68 14.97
CA PRO A 304 -27.00 -14.93 14.40
C PRO A 304 -26.76 -15.09 12.89
N ASN A 305 -26.55 -13.99 12.17
CA ASN A 305 -26.31 -13.97 10.73
C ASN A 305 -24.82 -13.83 10.36
N TYR A 306 -23.92 -13.95 11.35
CA TYR A 306 -22.48 -13.79 11.10
C TYR A 306 -22.00 -14.69 9.96
N PRO A 307 -21.35 -14.11 8.91
CA PRO A 307 -21.04 -14.85 7.69
C PRO A 307 -19.79 -15.69 7.84
N PHE A 308 -19.92 -16.95 7.40
CA PHE A 308 -18.81 -17.89 7.30
C PHE A 308 -18.76 -18.48 5.90
N VAL A 309 -17.57 -18.57 5.31
CA VAL A 309 -17.31 -19.20 4.03
C VAL A 309 -16.30 -20.32 4.22
N GLU A 310 -16.63 -21.52 3.78
CA GLU A 310 -15.73 -22.67 3.77
C GLU A 310 -15.23 -22.95 2.36
N ILE A 311 -13.91 -23.08 2.22
CA ILE A 311 -13.27 -23.45 0.96
C ILE A 311 -13.07 -24.97 0.97
N ALA A 312 -13.93 -25.66 0.22
CA ALA A 312 -13.96 -27.10 0.15
C ALA A 312 -12.83 -27.68 -0.73
N SER A 313 -12.29 -28.81 -0.31
CA SER A 313 -11.28 -29.56 -1.07
C SER A 313 -11.86 -30.30 -2.26
N ALA A 314 -13.17 -30.63 -2.22
CA ALA A 314 -13.87 -31.33 -3.30
C ALA A 314 -14.14 -30.40 -4.50
N ALA A 315 -14.05 -30.95 -5.71
CA ALA A 315 -14.34 -30.23 -6.94
C ALA A 315 -15.86 -29.98 -7.11
N ASN A 316 -16.21 -28.86 -7.74
CA ASN A 316 -17.60 -28.50 -8.09
C ASN A 316 -18.57 -28.38 -6.91
N VAL A 317 -18.11 -28.01 -5.74
CA VAL A 317 -18.98 -27.70 -4.58
C VAL A 317 -19.33 -26.22 -4.60
N LEU A 318 -20.61 -25.91 -4.64
CA LEU A 318 -21.16 -24.59 -4.36
C LEU A 318 -22.45 -24.80 -3.58
N GLU A 319 -22.36 -24.60 -2.28
CA GLU A 319 -23.50 -24.63 -1.37
C GLU A 319 -23.62 -23.26 -0.71
N MET A 320 -24.75 -22.62 -0.90
CA MET A 320 -24.99 -21.31 -0.30
C MET A 320 -25.67 -21.44 1.05
N ALA A 321 -25.21 -20.69 2.04
CA ALA A 321 -25.87 -20.60 3.32
C ALA A 321 -27.33 -20.17 3.12
N GLY A 322 -28.25 -21.08 3.47
CA GLY A 322 -29.68 -20.75 3.44
C GLY A 322 -30.03 -19.75 4.55
N TRP A 323 -31.25 -19.20 4.49
CA TRP A 323 -31.82 -18.33 5.54
C TRP A 323 -32.04 -19.03 6.89
N MET A 324 -31.66 -20.32 6.99
CA MET A 324 -31.71 -21.05 8.24
C MET A 324 -30.44 -20.82 9.07
N SER A 325 -30.60 -20.41 10.29
CA SER A 325 -29.53 -20.24 11.27
C SER A 325 -28.63 -21.47 11.32
N GLY A 326 -27.32 -21.29 11.08
CA GLY A 326 -26.31 -22.33 11.24
C GLY A 326 -25.69 -22.87 9.94
N SER A 327 -26.21 -22.54 8.78
CA SER A 327 -25.57 -22.94 7.50
C SER A 327 -24.36 -22.08 7.16
N MET A 328 -23.35 -22.69 6.55
CA MET A 328 -22.13 -22.05 6.09
C MET A 328 -22.07 -22.13 4.56
N THR A 329 -21.68 -21.04 3.91
CA THR A 329 -21.47 -21.08 2.46
C THR A 329 -20.20 -21.84 2.13
N ARG A 330 -20.30 -22.80 1.21
CA ARG A 330 -19.18 -23.66 0.76
C ARG A 330 -18.88 -23.43 -0.70
N ILE A 331 -17.60 -23.24 -1.01
CA ILE A 331 -17.11 -23.05 -2.37
C ILE A 331 -15.94 -23.99 -2.64
N SER A 332 -15.91 -24.61 -3.84
CA SER A 332 -14.75 -25.41 -4.26
C SER A 332 -13.53 -24.56 -4.56
N ARG A 333 -12.34 -25.14 -4.41
CA ARG A 333 -11.07 -24.49 -4.78
C ARG A 333 -11.03 -24.11 -6.27
N ASP A 334 -11.60 -24.91 -7.15
CA ASP A 334 -11.64 -24.64 -8.59
C ASP A 334 -12.52 -23.42 -8.93
N GLY A 335 -13.52 -23.13 -8.08
CA GLY A 335 -14.41 -21.98 -8.21
C GLY A 335 -13.87 -20.66 -7.68
N LEU A 336 -12.72 -20.65 -6.98
CA LEU A 336 -12.20 -19.44 -6.30
C LEU A 336 -12.02 -18.26 -7.25
N ARG A 337 -11.40 -18.47 -8.40
CA ARG A 337 -11.12 -17.38 -9.36
C ARG A 337 -12.36 -16.75 -9.96
N THR A 338 -13.44 -17.50 -10.09
CA THR A 338 -14.66 -17.05 -10.81
C THR A 338 -15.80 -16.68 -9.89
N GLN A 339 -15.89 -17.30 -8.71
CA GLN A 339 -17.07 -17.22 -7.84
C GLN A 339 -16.78 -16.54 -6.49
N LEU A 340 -15.53 -16.56 -6.02
CA LEU A 340 -15.20 -16.05 -4.68
C LEU A 340 -15.65 -14.59 -4.49
N GLY A 341 -15.39 -13.72 -5.45
CA GLY A 341 -15.77 -12.31 -5.36
C GLY A 341 -17.28 -12.11 -5.17
N SER A 342 -18.09 -12.82 -5.95
CA SER A 342 -19.56 -12.75 -5.85
C SER A 342 -20.07 -13.31 -4.52
N ILE A 343 -19.45 -14.37 -4.01
CA ILE A 343 -19.80 -14.98 -2.74
C ILE A 343 -19.46 -14.07 -1.58
N LEU A 344 -18.25 -13.51 -1.55
CA LEU A 344 -17.84 -12.54 -0.52
C LEU A 344 -18.78 -11.33 -0.49
N ALA A 345 -19.13 -10.78 -1.67
CA ALA A 345 -20.06 -9.66 -1.76
C ALA A 345 -21.43 -10.00 -1.19
N MET A 346 -21.95 -11.17 -1.53
CA MET A 346 -23.28 -11.60 -1.10
C MET A 346 -23.35 -11.95 0.38
N GLU A 347 -22.32 -12.62 0.92
CA GLU A 347 -22.27 -12.94 2.34
C GLU A 347 -22.08 -11.68 3.21
N LEU A 348 -21.25 -10.73 2.79
CA LEU A 348 -21.08 -9.44 3.47
C LEU A 348 -22.35 -8.59 3.41
N ALA A 349 -23.11 -8.64 2.32
CA ALA A 349 -24.39 -7.92 2.21
C ALA A 349 -25.48 -8.41 3.18
N LYS A 350 -25.31 -9.56 3.83
CA LYS A 350 -26.24 -10.04 4.89
C LYS A 350 -26.02 -9.35 6.24
N VAL A 351 -24.88 -8.70 6.43
CA VAL A 351 -24.46 -8.05 7.70
C VAL A 351 -24.72 -6.55 7.68
N VAL A 352 -25.01 -5.99 6.50
CA VAL A 352 -25.39 -4.59 6.29
C VAL A 352 -26.91 -4.46 6.35
#